data_a5bc9fabe2249d3d4c10835dc595332f
#
_entry.id   a5bc9fabe2249d3d4c10835dc595332f
#
_cell.length_a   1.000
_cell.length_b   1.000
_cell.length_c   1.000
_cell.angle_alpha   90.00
_cell.angle_beta   90.00
_cell.angle_gamma   90.00
#
_symmetry.space_group_name_H-M   'P 1'
#
loop_
_entity.id
_entity.type
_entity.pdbx_description
1 polymer ?
#
loop_
_entity_poly.entity_id
_entity_poly.type
_entity_poly.pdbx_seq_one_letter_code
_entity_poly.pdbx_strand_id
1 'polypeptide(L)'
;INKAIITGYMMKKVLMEEISLRDFLKDLDDFIDADLADTSDDPLTIEKHSLEAAKKLSVLIFQEALCEFGQDLKHEQQLGEALADIFTLIFTAGSVISRVQQALSSNGTSNMSLFIAKINTAESLLEIKLVTGICLNRIFEGTIPSGINTSIQSLKTMMTLNTDTISLKQTLADYMYEQKEYPF
;
A
#
# COMPACT_ATOMS: atom_id res chain seq x y z
N ILE A 1 16.29 -5.60 -12.65
CA ILE A 1 15.61 -5.94 -13.93
C ILE A 1 14.09 -6.06 -13.71
N ASN A 2 13.62 -6.84 -12.73
CA ASN A 2 12.17 -7.05 -12.51
C ASN A 2 11.41 -5.76 -12.17
N LYS A 3 11.98 -4.88 -11.35
CA LYS A 3 11.34 -3.61 -10.94
C LYS A 3 11.10 -2.70 -12.15
N ALA A 4 12.05 -2.56 -13.05
CA ALA A 4 11.89 -1.78 -14.28
C ALA A 4 10.75 -2.32 -15.17
N ILE A 5 10.53 -3.64 -15.17
CA ILE A 5 9.43 -4.26 -15.90
C ILE A 5 8.07 -3.84 -15.30
N ILE A 6 7.94 -3.81 -13.97
CA ILE A 6 6.69 -3.45 -13.28
C ILE A 6 6.31 -2.01 -13.65
N THR A 7 7.21 -1.05 -13.44
CA THR A 7 6.93 0.36 -13.74
C THR A 7 6.72 0.60 -15.23
N GLY A 8 7.54 -0.02 -16.10
CA GLY A 8 7.39 0.07 -17.54
C GLY A 8 6.05 -0.50 -18.03
N TYR A 9 5.58 -1.60 -17.45
CA TYR A 9 4.27 -2.19 -17.76
C TYR A 9 3.13 -1.26 -17.33
N MET A 10 3.17 -0.72 -16.12
CA MET A 10 2.16 0.24 -15.63
C MET A 10 2.12 1.49 -16.52
N MET A 11 3.28 2.06 -16.83
CA MET A 11 3.38 3.21 -17.74
C MET A 11 2.77 2.91 -19.11
N LYS A 12 3.08 1.73 -19.71
CA LYS A 12 2.50 1.30 -20.98
C LYS A 12 0.97 1.22 -20.91
N LYS A 13 0.41 0.63 -19.85
CA LYS A 13 -1.05 0.50 -19.66
C LYS A 13 -1.76 1.83 -19.55
N VAL A 14 -1.15 2.81 -18.87
CA VAL A 14 -1.69 4.18 -18.77
C VAL A 14 -1.60 4.90 -20.10
N LEU A 15 -0.46 4.82 -20.81
CA LEU A 15 -0.28 5.48 -22.11
C LEU A 15 -1.17 4.89 -23.23
N MET A 16 -1.56 3.62 -23.09
CA MET A 16 -2.52 2.95 -23.99
C MET A 16 -3.99 3.18 -23.58
N GLU A 17 -4.24 4.00 -22.56
CA GLU A 17 -5.57 4.27 -22.01
C GLU A 17 -6.31 3.01 -21.50
N GLU A 18 -5.56 1.93 -21.22
CA GLU A 18 -6.13 0.70 -20.62
C GLU A 18 -6.38 0.87 -19.12
N ILE A 19 -5.68 1.79 -18.46
CA ILE A 19 -5.86 2.16 -17.05
C ILE A 19 -6.00 3.68 -16.96
N SER A 20 -7.12 4.16 -16.42
CA SER A 20 -7.34 5.58 -16.15
C SER A 20 -6.97 5.90 -14.70
N LEU A 21 -5.83 6.57 -14.50
CA LEU A 21 -5.40 7.04 -13.19
C LEU A 21 -6.41 8.08 -12.64
N ARG A 22 -6.94 8.93 -13.53
CA ARG A 22 -7.92 9.96 -13.17
C ARG A 22 -9.21 9.35 -12.62
N ASP A 23 -9.72 8.27 -13.24
CA ASP A 23 -10.93 7.61 -12.77
C ASP A 23 -10.72 6.95 -11.39
N PHE A 24 -9.52 6.45 -11.13
CA PHE A 24 -9.17 5.88 -9.84
C PHE A 24 -9.07 6.94 -8.73
N LEU A 25 -8.69 8.16 -9.07
CA LEU A 25 -8.52 9.27 -8.13
C LEU A 25 -9.75 10.21 -8.06
N LYS A 26 -10.79 9.99 -8.86
CA LYS A 26 -11.96 10.90 -8.95
C LYS A 26 -12.69 11.09 -7.63
N ASP A 27 -12.66 10.11 -6.75
CA ASP A 27 -13.28 10.07 -5.42
C ASP A 27 -12.27 10.28 -4.28
N LEU A 28 -11.09 10.84 -4.58
CA LEU A 28 -10.02 10.98 -3.61
C LEU A 28 -10.41 11.86 -2.43
N ASP A 29 -11.04 13.01 -2.70
CA ASP A 29 -11.45 13.94 -1.64
C ASP A 29 -12.57 13.32 -0.78
N ASP A 30 -13.56 12.68 -1.40
CA ASP A 30 -14.63 11.97 -0.69
C ASP A 30 -14.06 10.85 0.19
N PHE A 31 -13.03 10.14 -0.31
CA PHE A 31 -12.36 9.08 0.45
C PHE A 31 -11.58 9.63 1.65
N ILE A 32 -10.91 10.78 1.48
CA ILE A 32 -10.15 11.44 2.57
C ILE A 32 -11.09 11.98 3.65
N ASP A 33 -12.24 12.53 3.25
CA ASP A 33 -13.23 13.13 4.16
C ASP A 33 -14.15 12.09 4.82
N ALA A 34 -14.16 10.85 4.32
CA ALA A 34 -14.97 9.79 4.88
C ALA A 34 -14.44 9.31 6.24
N ASP A 35 -15.27 9.38 7.26
CA ASP A 35 -14.98 8.75 8.55
C ASP A 35 -15.00 7.22 8.40
N LEU A 36 -13.98 6.56 8.93
CA LEU A 36 -14.00 5.11 9.05
C LEU A 36 -15.06 4.72 10.08
N ALA A 37 -16.25 4.35 9.61
CA ALA A 37 -17.30 3.83 10.48
C ALA A 37 -16.83 2.50 11.07
N ASP A 38 -16.56 2.49 12.37
CA ASP A 38 -16.11 1.32 13.16
C ASP A 38 -17.27 0.34 13.41
N THR A 39 -18.08 0.05 12.40
CA THR A 39 -19.31 -0.78 12.48
C THR A 39 -19.14 -2.17 11.85
N SER A 40 -17.94 -2.50 11.40
CA SER A 40 -17.67 -3.76 10.72
C SER A 40 -17.19 -4.84 11.70
N ASP A 41 -17.84 -6.01 11.68
CA ASP A 41 -17.38 -7.23 12.38
C ASP A 41 -16.11 -7.84 11.74
N ASP A 42 -15.57 -7.23 10.68
CA ASP A 42 -14.37 -7.71 10.00
C ASP A 42 -13.10 -7.30 10.78
N PRO A 43 -12.31 -8.27 11.27
CA PRO A 43 -11.13 -8.00 12.09
C PRO A 43 -9.98 -7.31 11.34
N LEU A 44 -10.09 -7.14 10.01
CA LEU A 44 -9.10 -6.48 9.14
C LEU A 44 -9.64 -5.20 8.49
N THR A 45 -10.72 -4.62 9.00
CA THR A 45 -11.35 -3.40 8.44
C THR A 45 -10.35 -2.25 8.37
N ILE A 46 -9.59 -2.01 9.44
CA ILE A 46 -8.61 -0.92 9.53
C ILE A 46 -7.46 -1.16 8.54
N GLU A 47 -6.93 -2.38 8.48
CA GLU A 47 -5.85 -2.76 7.56
C GLU A 47 -6.28 -2.58 6.10
N LYS A 48 -7.51 -2.94 5.76
CA LYS A 48 -8.07 -2.76 4.41
C LYS A 48 -8.19 -1.29 4.05
N HIS A 49 -8.77 -0.49 4.94
CA HIS A 49 -8.92 0.94 4.70
C HIS A 49 -7.55 1.62 4.51
N SER A 50 -6.59 1.30 5.37
CA SER A 50 -5.22 1.82 5.25
C SER A 50 -4.53 1.35 3.97
N LEU A 51 -4.81 0.14 3.50
CA LEU A 51 -4.30 -0.35 2.22
C LEU A 51 -4.95 0.39 1.03
N GLU A 52 -6.24 0.73 1.09
CA GLU A 52 -6.88 1.56 0.06
C GLU A 52 -6.27 2.97 0.02
N ALA A 53 -5.95 3.56 1.18
CA ALA A 53 -5.21 4.82 1.23
C ALA A 53 -3.83 4.70 0.56
N ALA A 54 -3.12 3.59 0.80
CA ALA A 54 -1.82 3.32 0.14
C ALA A 54 -1.96 3.19 -1.38
N LYS A 55 -3.01 2.54 -1.87
CA LYS A 55 -3.31 2.44 -3.31
C LYS A 55 -3.55 3.82 -3.93
N LYS A 56 -4.39 4.65 -3.31
CA LYS A 56 -4.66 6.02 -3.77
C LYS A 56 -3.39 6.86 -3.76
N LEU A 57 -2.58 6.78 -2.71
CA LEU A 57 -1.29 7.46 -2.62
C LEU A 57 -0.34 7.02 -3.75
N SER A 58 -0.23 5.73 -4.02
CA SER A 58 0.66 5.20 -5.07
C SER A 58 0.25 5.66 -6.47
N VAL A 59 -1.05 5.70 -6.74
CA VAL A 59 -1.59 6.18 -8.03
C VAL A 59 -1.38 7.68 -8.16
N LEU A 60 -1.59 8.46 -7.10
CA LEU A 60 -1.32 9.90 -7.10
C LEU A 60 0.16 10.19 -7.40
N ILE A 61 1.09 9.52 -6.73
CA ILE A 61 2.53 9.69 -6.96
C ILE A 61 2.91 9.28 -8.39
N PHE A 62 2.35 8.19 -8.90
CA PHE A 62 2.62 7.73 -10.26
C PHE A 62 2.07 8.70 -11.30
N GLN A 63 0.89 9.30 -11.06
CA GLN A 63 0.34 10.36 -11.91
C GLN A 63 1.26 11.58 -11.93
N GLU A 64 1.72 12.04 -10.77
CA GLU A 64 2.63 13.18 -10.69
C GLU A 64 3.98 12.89 -11.39
N ALA A 65 4.51 11.67 -11.24
CA ALA A 65 5.71 11.26 -11.97
C ALA A 65 5.51 11.28 -13.50
N LEU A 66 4.32 10.86 -13.98
CA LEU A 66 4.00 10.94 -15.41
C LEU A 66 3.77 12.39 -15.86
N CYS A 67 3.20 13.26 -15.03
CA CYS A 67 3.06 14.69 -15.35
C CYS A 67 4.42 15.37 -15.47
N GLU A 68 5.37 15.06 -14.59
CA GLU A 68 6.70 15.67 -14.57
C GLU A 68 7.60 15.14 -15.70
N PHE A 69 7.68 13.82 -15.86
CA PHE A 69 8.64 13.19 -16.76
C PHE A 69 8.05 12.71 -18.10
N GLY A 70 6.73 12.56 -18.18
CA GLY A 70 6.07 12.04 -19.38
C GLY A 70 6.67 10.71 -19.84
N GLN A 71 7.07 10.65 -21.11
CA GLN A 71 7.71 9.47 -21.68
C GLN A 71 9.15 9.24 -21.18
N ASP A 72 9.80 10.27 -20.62
CA ASP A 72 11.15 10.19 -20.10
C ASP A 72 11.20 9.50 -18.73
N LEU A 73 10.06 9.26 -18.07
CA LEU A 73 9.97 8.44 -16.85
C LEU A 73 10.67 7.08 -16.99
N LYS A 74 10.69 6.51 -18.21
CA LYS A 74 11.43 5.27 -18.52
C LYS A 74 12.94 5.38 -18.28
N HIS A 75 13.51 6.57 -18.29
CA HIS A 75 14.92 6.85 -18.04
C HIS A 75 15.21 7.16 -16.56
N GLU A 76 14.19 7.44 -15.77
CA GLU A 76 14.26 7.65 -14.32
C GLU A 76 14.31 6.32 -13.57
N GLN A 77 15.42 5.58 -13.71
CA GLN A 77 15.53 4.19 -13.22
C GLN A 77 15.32 4.06 -11.72
N GLN A 78 15.92 4.96 -10.91
CA GLN A 78 15.79 4.92 -9.45
C GLN A 78 14.37 5.26 -8.98
N LEU A 79 13.71 6.22 -9.64
CA LEU A 79 12.30 6.52 -9.38
C LEU A 79 11.41 5.34 -9.80
N GLY A 80 11.68 4.75 -10.95
CA GLY A 80 10.98 3.55 -11.42
C GLY A 80 11.12 2.36 -10.47
N GLU A 81 12.30 2.14 -9.89
CA GLU A 81 12.52 1.11 -8.88
C GLU A 81 11.73 1.40 -7.59
N ALA A 82 11.73 2.64 -7.11
CA ALA A 82 10.98 3.05 -5.94
C ALA A 82 9.46 2.88 -6.13
N LEU A 83 8.93 3.27 -7.29
CA LEU A 83 7.52 3.05 -7.64
C LEU A 83 7.17 1.56 -7.70
N ALA A 84 8.05 0.73 -8.27
CA ALA A 84 7.85 -0.72 -8.31
C ALA A 84 7.83 -1.35 -6.91
N ASP A 85 8.64 -0.84 -5.98
CA ASP A 85 8.64 -1.29 -4.58
C ASP A 85 7.29 -0.98 -3.93
N ILE A 86 6.76 0.24 -4.09
CA ILE A 86 5.44 0.62 -3.59
C ILE A 86 4.36 -0.32 -4.14
N PHE A 87 4.33 -0.56 -5.45
CA PHE A 87 3.32 -1.44 -6.06
C PHE A 87 3.45 -2.88 -5.57
N THR A 88 4.68 -3.38 -5.38
CA THR A 88 4.93 -4.72 -4.87
C THR A 88 4.46 -4.88 -3.42
N LEU A 89 4.74 -3.90 -2.56
CA LEU A 89 4.30 -3.90 -1.16
C LEU A 89 2.77 -3.87 -1.05
N ILE A 90 2.09 -3.04 -1.86
CA ILE A 90 0.62 -3.00 -1.92
C ILE A 90 0.05 -4.34 -2.37
N PHE A 91 0.62 -4.94 -3.42
CA PHE A 91 0.19 -6.25 -3.93
C PHE A 91 0.37 -7.34 -2.87
N THR A 92 1.50 -7.34 -2.17
CA THR A 92 1.81 -8.31 -1.13
C THR A 92 0.83 -8.19 0.04
N ALA A 93 0.65 -6.98 0.58
CA ALA A 93 -0.29 -6.73 1.68
C ALA A 93 -1.74 -7.11 1.29
N GLY A 94 -2.18 -6.73 0.10
CA GLY A 94 -3.51 -7.08 -0.43
C GLY A 94 -3.70 -8.58 -0.60
N SER A 95 -2.68 -9.29 -1.06
CA SER A 95 -2.72 -10.75 -1.22
C SER A 95 -2.83 -11.47 0.12
N VAL A 96 -2.09 -11.01 1.13
CA VAL A 96 -2.13 -11.58 2.51
C VAL A 96 -3.51 -11.33 3.13
N ILE A 97 -4.04 -10.11 3.06
CA ILE A 97 -5.39 -9.78 3.56
C ILE A 97 -6.44 -10.67 2.88
N SER A 98 -6.41 -10.77 1.55
CA SER A 98 -7.38 -11.56 0.78
C SER A 98 -7.33 -13.05 1.15
N ARG A 99 -6.13 -13.61 1.35
CA ARG A 99 -5.95 -14.99 1.78
C ARG A 99 -6.53 -15.26 3.17
N VAL A 100 -6.26 -14.37 4.12
CA VAL A 100 -6.79 -14.50 5.49
C VAL A 100 -8.31 -14.36 5.51
N GLN A 101 -8.89 -13.45 4.71
CA GLN A 101 -10.34 -13.34 4.57
C GLN A 101 -11.00 -14.60 3.99
N GLN A 102 -10.38 -15.19 2.97
CA GLN A 102 -10.85 -16.45 2.41
C GLN A 102 -10.84 -17.57 3.46
N ALA A 103 -9.78 -17.64 4.27
CA ALA A 103 -9.67 -18.60 5.35
C ALA A 103 -10.71 -18.36 6.45
N LEU A 104 -10.96 -17.09 6.86
CA LEU A 104 -12.04 -16.72 7.80
C LEU A 104 -13.41 -17.21 7.33
N SER A 105 -13.71 -17.03 6.05
CA SER A 105 -14.99 -17.47 5.45
C SER A 105 -15.15 -18.98 5.41
N SER A 106 -14.07 -19.74 5.49
CA SER A 106 -14.03 -21.21 5.42
C SER A 106 -14.03 -21.91 6.79
N ASN A 107 -14.33 -21.21 7.87
CA ASN A 107 -14.37 -21.73 9.26
C ASN A 107 -13.04 -22.32 9.79
N GLY A 108 -11.90 -21.92 9.24
CA GLY A 108 -10.60 -22.49 9.60
C GLY A 108 -9.49 -21.51 9.97
N THR A 109 -9.82 -20.24 10.27
CA THR A 109 -8.77 -19.25 10.50
C THR A 109 -8.29 -19.27 11.94
N SER A 110 -7.01 -19.48 12.11
CA SER A 110 -6.31 -19.29 13.36
C SER A 110 -6.11 -17.78 13.61
N ASN A 111 -6.13 -17.36 14.88
CA ASN A 111 -5.73 -16.00 15.27
C ASN A 111 -4.31 -15.64 14.76
N MET A 112 -3.46 -16.64 14.55
CA MET A 112 -2.10 -16.46 14.04
C MET A 112 -2.09 -15.92 12.61
N SER A 113 -3.01 -16.39 11.75
CA SER A 113 -3.14 -15.86 10.38
C SER A 113 -3.56 -14.39 10.38
N LEU A 114 -4.44 -13.98 11.31
CA LEU A 114 -4.79 -12.56 11.51
C LEU A 114 -3.57 -11.74 11.95
N PHE A 115 -2.75 -12.27 12.87
CA PHE A 115 -1.54 -11.57 13.31
C PHE A 115 -0.55 -11.38 12.17
N ILE A 116 -0.39 -12.39 11.30
CA ILE A 116 0.47 -12.29 10.12
C ILE A 116 -0.06 -11.19 9.17
N ALA A 117 -1.36 -11.13 8.91
CA ALA A 117 -1.94 -10.08 8.07
C ALA A 117 -1.72 -8.68 8.65
N LYS A 118 -1.93 -8.51 9.96
CA LYS A 118 -1.70 -7.24 10.66
C LYS A 118 -0.25 -6.80 10.62
N ILE A 119 0.69 -7.71 10.92
CA ILE A 119 2.13 -7.44 10.87
C ILE A 119 2.56 -7.05 9.45
N ASN A 120 2.21 -7.88 8.46
CA ASN A 120 2.61 -7.66 7.07
C ASN A 120 2.06 -6.31 6.56
N THR A 121 0.80 -6.01 6.85
CA THR A 121 0.19 -4.75 6.42
C THR A 121 0.86 -3.55 7.09
N ALA A 122 1.07 -3.59 8.41
CA ALA A 122 1.68 -2.49 9.16
C ALA A 122 3.11 -2.19 8.66
N GLU A 123 3.92 -3.23 8.45
CA GLU A 123 5.30 -3.08 7.98
C GLU A 123 5.35 -2.60 6.52
N SER A 124 4.48 -3.15 5.64
CA SER A 124 4.38 -2.69 4.26
C SER A 124 3.98 -1.22 4.16
N LEU A 125 2.99 -0.78 4.95
CA LEU A 125 2.55 0.62 4.96
C LEU A 125 3.64 1.57 5.47
N LEU A 126 4.43 1.15 6.46
CA LEU A 126 5.57 1.93 6.96
C LEU A 126 6.63 2.10 5.87
N GLU A 127 6.97 1.03 5.16
CA GLU A 127 7.95 1.06 4.08
C GLU A 127 7.44 1.89 2.89
N ILE A 128 6.17 1.77 2.52
CA ILE A 128 5.55 2.60 1.48
C ILE A 128 5.68 4.09 1.83
N LYS A 129 5.42 4.49 3.07
CA LYS A 129 5.59 5.90 3.50
C LYS A 129 7.02 6.40 3.32
N LEU A 130 8.00 5.55 3.65
CA LEU A 130 9.41 5.87 3.50
C LEU A 130 9.79 6.05 2.02
N VAL A 131 9.45 5.06 1.19
CA VAL A 131 9.75 5.08 -0.25
C VAL A 131 9.01 6.22 -0.97
N THR A 132 7.78 6.53 -0.55
CA THR A 132 7.03 7.71 -1.02
C THR A 132 7.84 9.00 -0.86
N GLY A 133 8.53 9.18 0.27
CA GLY A 133 9.38 10.35 0.49
C GLY A 133 10.48 10.50 -0.57
N ILE A 134 11.09 9.38 -0.97
CA ILE A 134 12.11 9.34 -2.03
C ILE A 134 11.50 9.77 -3.37
N CYS A 135 10.34 9.20 -3.74
CA CYS A 135 9.64 9.56 -4.98
C CYS A 135 9.30 11.06 -5.03
N LEU A 136 8.71 11.59 -3.95
CA LEU A 136 8.29 12.99 -3.88
C LEU A 136 9.47 13.96 -3.99
N ASN A 137 10.60 13.67 -3.35
CA ASN A 137 11.80 14.49 -3.47
C ASN A 137 12.32 14.53 -4.91
N ARG A 138 12.23 13.42 -5.65
CA ARG A 138 12.66 13.36 -7.05
C ARG A 138 11.70 14.08 -8.00
N ILE A 139 10.38 13.93 -7.76
CA ILE A 139 9.34 14.50 -8.62
C ILE A 139 9.28 16.03 -8.47
N PHE A 140 9.32 16.52 -7.24
CA PHE A 140 9.05 17.94 -6.93
C PHE A 140 10.29 18.74 -6.55
N GLU A 141 11.48 18.17 -6.60
CA GLU A 141 12.75 18.83 -6.26
C GLU A 141 12.70 19.61 -4.92
N GLY A 142 11.93 19.07 -3.95
CA GLY A 142 11.79 19.62 -2.60
C GLY A 142 10.61 20.60 -2.38
N THR A 143 9.84 20.96 -3.43
CA THR A 143 8.70 21.87 -3.27
C THR A 143 7.41 21.26 -3.81
N ILE A 144 6.66 20.61 -2.94
CA ILE A 144 5.38 19.97 -3.31
C ILE A 144 4.26 21.03 -3.35
N PRO A 145 3.45 21.12 -4.42
CA PRO A 145 2.28 22.01 -4.48
C PRO A 145 1.32 21.78 -3.30
N SER A 146 0.79 22.86 -2.71
CA SER A 146 0.03 22.80 -1.46
C SER A 146 -1.17 21.84 -1.50
N GLY A 147 -1.96 21.83 -2.59
CA GLY A 147 -3.11 20.93 -2.74
C GLY A 147 -2.69 19.45 -2.74
N ILE A 148 -1.68 19.11 -3.53
CA ILE A 148 -1.14 17.75 -3.62
C ILE A 148 -0.55 17.32 -2.26
N ASN A 149 0.18 18.22 -1.60
CA ASN A 149 0.77 17.94 -0.29
C ASN A 149 -0.30 17.63 0.77
N THR A 150 -1.42 18.36 0.78
CA THR A 150 -2.55 18.11 1.69
C THR A 150 -3.08 16.69 1.49
N SER A 151 -3.40 16.30 0.28
CA SER A 151 -3.90 14.95 -0.03
C SER A 151 -2.89 13.85 0.36
N ILE A 152 -1.59 14.07 0.07
CA ILE A 152 -0.51 13.15 0.46
C ILE A 152 -0.44 12.99 1.98
N GLN A 153 -0.51 14.08 2.75
CA GLN A 153 -0.43 14.02 4.22
C GLN A 153 -1.66 13.33 4.81
N SER A 154 -2.85 13.60 4.30
CA SER A 154 -4.10 12.92 4.70
C SER A 154 -3.99 11.41 4.45
N LEU A 155 -3.62 10.99 3.25
CA LEU A 155 -3.42 9.57 2.93
C LEU A 155 -2.36 8.91 3.81
N LYS A 156 -1.22 9.57 4.04
CA LYS A 156 -0.18 9.07 4.96
C LYS A 156 -0.68 8.90 6.39
N THR A 157 -1.56 9.78 6.84
CA THR A 157 -2.19 9.68 8.16
C THR A 157 -3.10 8.46 8.24
N MET A 158 -3.95 8.24 7.22
CA MET A 158 -4.83 7.07 7.12
C MET A 158 -4.07 5.73 7.05
N MET A 159 -2.84 5.75 6.57
CA MET A 159 -1.93 4.58 6.54
C MET A 159 -1.24 4.32 7.89
N THR A 160 -1.54 5.08 8.95
CA THR A 160 -0.88 4.89 10.24
C THR A 160 -1.67 3.88 11.08
N LEU A 161 -1.08 2.70 11.27
CA LEU A 161 -1.63 1.65 12.12
C LEU A 161 -0.97 1.67 13.50
N ASN A 162 -1.77 1.54 14.55
CA ASN A 162 -1.30 1.39 15.94
C ASN A 162 -1.13 -0.11 16.28
N THR A 163 -0.45 -0.84 15.41
CA THR A 163 -0.21 -2.28 15.56
C THR A 163 1.13 -2.51 16.25
N ASP A 164 1.11 -3.16 17.41
CA ASP A 164 2.33 -3.62 18.08
C ASP A 164 2.87 -4.88 17.38
N THR A 165 3.65 -4.66 16.32
CA THR A 165 4.22 -5.75 15.52
C THR A 165 5.23 -6.57 16.30
N ILE A 166 5.86 -6.02 17.36
CA ILE A 166 6.85 -6.73 18.18
C ILE A 166 6.15 -7.80 19.01
N SER A 167 5.12 -7.42 19.78
CA SER A 167 4.34 -8.38 20.58
C SER A 167 3.66 -9.43 19.73
N LEU A 168 3.12 -9.06 18.56
CA LEU A 168 2.52 -10.03 17.63
C LEU A 168 3.55 -11.02 17.08
N LYS A 169 4.75 -10.56 16.73
CA LYS A 169 5.85 -11.44 16.27
C LYS A 169 6.32 -12.39 17.38
N GLN A 170 6.40 -11.93 18.63
CA GLN A 170 6.72 -12.77 19.77
C GLN A 170 5.66 -13.87 19.95
N THR A 171 4.40 -13.52 19.94
CA THR A 171 3.29 -14.48 20.05
C THR A 171 3.32 -15.53 18.93
N LEU A 172 3.63 -15.11 17.69
CA LEU A 172 3.80 -16.05 16.57
C LEU A 172 5.00 -16.97 16.76
N ALA A 173 6.11 -16.45 17.24
CA ALA A 173 7.31 -17.25 17.49
C ALA A 173 7.06 -18.31 18.59
N ASP A 174 6.40 -17.92 19.68
CA ASP A 174 6.04 -18.83 20.78
C ASP A 174 5.10 -19.95 20.28
N TYR A 175 4.06 -19.57 19.51
CA TYR A 175 3.14 -20.53 18.91
C TYR A 175 3.88 -21.54 18.01
N MET A 176 4.74 -21.07 17.11
CA MET A 176 5.50 -21.95 16.20
C MET A 176 6.46 -22.86 16.96
N TYR A 177 7.05 -22.36 18.06
CA TYR A 177 7.94 -23.15 18.91
C TYR A 177 7.19 -24.28 19.64
N GLU A 178 5.99 -23.98 20.14
CA GLU A 178 5.15 -24.96 20.86
C GLU A 178 4.55 -26.00 19.92
N GLN A 179 3.97 -25.58 18.81
CA GLN A 179 3.27 -26.46 17.88
C GLN A 179 4.23 -27.20 16.93
N LYS A 180 5.43 -26.69 16.71
CA LYS A 180 6.40 -27.15 15.69
C LYS A 180 5.84 -27.17 14.26
N GLU A 181 4.82 -26.36 14.01
CA GLU A 181 4.10 -26.23 12.74
C GLU A 181 3.89 -24.76 12.37
N TYR A 182 3.74 -24.48 11.07
CA TYR A 182 3.33 -23.16 10.60
C TYR A 182 1.83 -22.96 10.84
N PRO A 183 1.38 -21.71 11.15
CA PRO A 183 -0.02 -21.40 11.50
C PRO A 183 -0.97 -21.34 10.29
N PHE A 184 -0.70 -22.05 9.21
CA PHE A 184 -1.49 -22.09 7.97
C PHE A 184 -2.10 -23.45 7.72
#